data_08964b5447ece3712ac0775d0fd4b058
#
_entry.id   08964b5447ece3712ac0775d0fd4b058
#
_cell.length_a   1.000
_cell.length_b   1.000
_cell.length_c   1.000
_cell.angle_alpha   90.00
_cell.angle_beta   90.00
_cell.angle_gamma   90.00
#
_symmetry.space_group_name_H-M   'P 1'
#
loop_
_entity.id
_entity.type
_entity.pdbx_description
1 polymer ?
#
loop_
_entity_poly.entity_id
_entity_poly.type
_entity_poly.pdbx_seq_one_letter_code
_entity_poly.pdbx_strand_id
1 'polypeptide(L)'
;MKVELTDKMGSDLTVVNAARVSYAKTKEQFEDKDEKLIAFLAKHNHWSPFGHASLQFRIKAPVFVARQLVKHQVGLTWNEVSRRYVDFPPEVFKPESWRGRPINSKQGSDGEVDLGKTIDHNLETVTESCLILYNTLIDKGVAPEQARMVLPQSMMTEWYWSGT
;
A
#
# COMPACT_ATOMS: atom_id res chain seq x y z
N MET A 1 9.19 -0.72 -5.74
CA MET A 1 8.22 -0.79 -4.62
C MET A 1 8.74 -1.76 -3.55
N LYS A 2 8.46 -1.53 -2.26
CA LYS A 2 8.88 -2.41 -1.16
C LYS A 2 7.71 -2.59 -0.19
N VAL A 3 7.51 -3.81 0.30
CA VAL A 3 6.58 -4.13 1.39
C VAL A 3 7.36 -4.94 2.42
N GLU A 4 7.32 -4.51 3.66
CA GLU A 4 8.05 -5.10 4.77
C GLU A 4 7.09 -5.32 5.95
N LEU A 5 6.96 -6.57 6.40
CA LEU A 5 6.27 -6.88 7.65
C LEU A 5 7.16 -6.44 8.81
N THR A 6 6.72 -5.44 9.57
CA THR A 6 7.50 -4.88 10.70
C THR A 6 7.12 -5.50 12.03
N ASP A 7 5.83 -5.86 12.19
CA ASP A 7 5.34 -6.49 13.42
C ASP A 7 4.05 -7.28 13.16
N LYS A 8 3.72 -8.16 14.08
CA LYS A 8 2.46 -8.91 14.09
C LYS A 8 2.00 -9.22 15.52
N MET A 9 0.69 -9.21 15.71
CA MET A 9 0.05 -9.68 16.94
C MET A 9 -0.82 -10.88 16.62
N GLY A 10 -0.65 -11.96 17.40
CA GLY A 10 -1.42 -13.19 17.20
C GLY A 10 -0.93 -14.07 16.05
N SER A 11 -1.74 -15.08 15.76
CA SER A 11 -1.49 -16.10 14.74
C SER A 11 -2.82 -16.78 14.38
N ASP A 12 -2.79 -17.73 13.44
CA ASP A 12 -3.95 -18.57 13.12
C ASP A 12 -4.50 -19.29 14.34
N LEU A 13 -3.63 -19.72 15.27
CA LEU A 13 -4.06 -20.30 16.55
C LEU A 13 -4.83 -19.30 17.41
N THR A 14 -4.46 -18.03 17.37
CA THR A 14 -5.22 -16.96 18.08
C THR A 14 -6.64 -16.85 17.53
N VAL A 15 -6.81 -16.85 16.21
CA VAL A 15 -8.14 -16.84 15.54
C VAL A 15 -8.96 -18.06 15.94
N VAL A 16 -8.34 -19.24 15.91
CA VAL A 16 -8.99 -20.50 16.32
C VAL A 16 -9.46 -20.44 17.77
N ASN A 17 -8.62 -19.99 18.68
CA ASN A 17 -8.94 -19.89 20.10
C ASN A 17 -10.01 -18.83 20.37
N ALA A 18 -9.95 -17.69 19.66
CA ALA A 18 -10.98 -16.67 19.73
C ALA A 18 -12.36 -17.21 19.30
N ALA A 19 -12.41 -18.02 18.25
CA ALA A 19 -13.66 -18.67 17.82
C ALA A 19 -14.13 -19.73 18.84
N ARG A 20 -13.21 -20.48 19.45
CA ARG A 20 -13.52 -21.59 20.37
C ARG A 20 -13.89 -21.12 21.78
N VAL A 21 -13.59 -19.88 22.15
CA VAL A 21 -13.92 -19.33 23.47
C VAL A 21 -15.42 -19.42 23.78
N SER A 22 -16.27 -19.34 22.76
CA SER A 22 -17.72 -19.53 22.91
C SER A 22 -18.13 -20.91 23.42
N TYR A 23 -17.22 -21.87 23.34
CA TYR A 23 -17.39 -23.25 23.86
C TYR A 23 -16.53 -23.53 25.09
N ALA A 24 -15.94 -22.49 25.69
CA ALA A 24 -14.97 -22.60 26.80
C ALA A 24 -13.79 -23.56 26.49
N LYS A 25 -13.30 -23.51 25.24
CA LYS A 25 -12.22 -24.37 24.73
C LYS A 25 -11.02 -23.53 24.29
N THR A 26 -9.84 -24.03 24.62
CA THR A 26 -8.55 -23.46 24.18
C THR A 26 -7.66 -24.60 23.68
N LYS A 27 -6.80 -24.29 22.71
CA LYS A 27 -5.77 -25.20 22.17
C LYS A 27 -4.39 -24.55 22.32
N GLU A 28 -3.39 -25.39 22.48
CA GLU A 28 -1.98 -24.97 22.54
C GLU A 28 -1.28 -25.12 21.19
N GLN A 29 -1.82 -25.95 20.28
CA GLN A 29 -1.23 -26.22 18.98
C GLN A 29 -2.26 -26.12 17.86
N PHE A 30 -1.81 -25.64 16.70
CA PHE A 30 -2.58 -25.57 15.47
C PHE A 30 -2.53 -26.92 14.74
N GLU A 31 -3.66 -27.38 14.23
CA GLU A 31 -3.80 -28.66 13.53
C GLU A 31 -4.57 -28.45 12.20
N ASP A 32 -4.48 -29.42 11.28
CA ASP A 32 -5.14 -29.37 9.96
C ASP A 32 -6.66 -29.11 10.01
N LYS A 33 -7.32 -29.61 11.08
CA LYS A 33 -8.76 -29.32 11.29
C LYS A 33 -9.05 -27.87 11.62
N ASP A 34 -8.06 -27.13 12.13
CA ASP A 34 -8.21 -25.72 12.48
C ASP A 34 -8.13 -24.83 11.22
N GLU A 35 -7.41 -25.23 10.20
CA GLU A 35 -7.44 -24.59 8.89
C GLU A 35 -8.86 -24.62 8.29
N LYS A 36 -9.54 -25.76 8.40
CA LYS A 36 -10.95 -25.90 7.96
C LYS A 36 -11.88 -25.00 8.75
N LEU A 37 -11.63 -24.81 10.05
CA LEU A 37 -12.40 -23.88 10.87
C LEU A 37 -12.18 -22.43 10.40
N ILE A 38 -10.94 -22.01 10.18
CA ILE A 38 -10.62 -20.66 9.67
C ILE A 38 -11.30 -20.43 8.32
N ALA A 39 -11.18 -21.38 7.39
CA ALA A 39 -11.85 -21.31 6.09
C ALA A 39 -13.38 -21.20 6.22
N PHE A 40 -14.00 -21.95 7.14
CA PHE A 40 -15.42 -21.85 7.44
C PHE A 40 -15.80 -20.48 7.97
N LEU A 41 -15.07 -19.94 8.96
CA LEU A 41 -15.31 -18.62 9.53
C LEU A 41 -15.24 -17.52 8.46
N ALA A 42 -14.21 -17.56 7.60
CA ALA A 42 -14.04 -16.62 6.50
C ALA A 42 -15.20 -16.72 5.49
N LYS A 43 -15.56 -17.94 5.06
CA LYS A 43 -16.63 -18.18 4.10
C LYS A 43 -18.00 -17.66 4.58
N HIS A 44 -18.25 -17.73 5.89
CA HIS A 44 -19.52 -17.33 6.51
C HIS A 44 -19.48 -15.93 7.12
N ASN A 45 -18.45 -15.13 6.83
CA ASN A 45 -18.28 -13.76 7.34
C ASN A 45 -18.30 -13.65 8.87
N HIS A 46 -17.80 -14.66 9.57
CA HIS A 46 -17.57 -14.62 11.01
C HIS A 46 -16.26 -13.87 11.28
N TRP A 47 -16.27 -12.56 11.15
CA TRP A 47 -15.09 -11.72 11.15
C TRP A 47 -14.45 -11.50 12.53
N SER A 48 -15.24 -11.55 13.63
CA SER A 48 -14.74 -11.18 14.95
C SER A 48 -13.56 -12.01 15.46
N PRO A 49 -13.40 -13.32 15.18
CA PRO A 49 -12.19 -14.05 15.55
C PRO A 49 -10.92 -13.52 14.88
N PHE A 50 -11.02 -13.01 13.64
CA PHE A 50 -9.90 -12.43 12.91
C PHE A 50 -9.45 -11.09 13.50
N GLY A 51 -10.34 -10.38 14.20
CA GLY A 51 -10.01 -9.13 14.90
C GLY A 51 -9.03 -9.28 16.07
N HIS A 52 -8.69 -10.52 16.45
CA HIS A 52 -7.70 -10.82 17.49
C HIS A 52 -6.29 -11.09 16.95
N ALA A 53 -6.10 -10.95 15.63
CA ALA A 53 -4.79 -10.98 14.99
C ALA A 53 -4.61 -9.73 14.14
N SER A 54 -3.41 -9.15 14.14
CA SER A 54 -3.11 -7.96 13.34
C SER A 54 -1.71 -8.02 12.76
N LEU A 55 -1.54 -7.29 11.64
CA LEU A 55 -0.27 -7.14 10.95
C LEU A 55 0.09 -5.66 10.86
N GLN A 56 1.39 -5.37 10.92
CA GLN A 56 1.93 -4.05 10.66
C GLN A 56 2.96 -4.11 9.54
N PHE A 57 2.73 -3.29 8.51
CA PHE A 57 3.61 -3.18 7.37
C PHE A 57 4.23 -1.78 7.29
N ARG A 58 5.47 -1.74 6.81
CA ARG A 58 6.09 -0.55 6.25
C ARG A 58 6.14 -0.70 4.74
N ILE A 59 5.52 0.23 4.03
CA ILE A 59 5.32 0.15 2.58
C ILE A 59 5.94 1.38 1.93
N LYS A 60 6.76 1.15 0.89
CA LYS A 60 7.28 2.19 0.00
C LYS A 60 6.74 1.95 -1.40
N ALA A 61 5.92 2.89 -1.89
CA ALA A 61 5.28 2.81 -3.20
C ALA A 61 4.94 4.22 -3.73
N PRO A 62 4.58 4.36 -5.02
CA PRO A 62 4.21 5.66 -5.57
C PRO A 62 2.89 6.19 -4.97
N VAL A 63 2.75 7.51 -4.97
CA VAL A 63 1.56 8.21 -4.44
C VAL A 63 0.26 7.70 -5.06
N PHE A 64 0.24 7.35 -6.37
CA PHE A 64 -0.99 6.83 -6.99
C PHE A 64 -1.44 5.49 -6.39
N VAL A 65 -0.50 4.66 -5.89
CA VAL A 65 -0.80 3.41 -5.16
C VAL A 65 -1.27 3.73 -3.75
N ALA A 66 -0.53 4.57 -3.03
CA ALA A 66 -0.88 5.01 -1.68
C ALA A 66 -2.29 5.61 -1.63
N ARG A 67 -2.61 6.47 -2.59
CA ARG A 67 -3.92 7.12 -2.71
C ARG A 67 -5.08 6.13 -2.91
N GLN A 68 -4.82 5.01 -3.58
CA GLN A 68 -5.82 3.95 -3.73
C GLN A 68 -6.00 3.16 -2.43
N LEU A 69 -4.89 2.79 -1.77
CA LEU A 69 -4.90 1.95 -0.57
C LEU A 69 -5.43 2.69 0.66
N VAL A 70 -5.12 3.98 0.84
CA VAL A 70 -5.55 4.76 2.01
C VAL A 70 -7.07 4.88 2.16
N LYS A 71 -7.84 4.55 1.13
CA LYS A 71 -9.31 4.51 1.19
C LYS A 71 -9.85 3.33 2.00
N HIS A 72 -9.05 2.30 2.25
CA HIS A 72 -9.38 1.18 3.12
C HIS A 72 -9.07 1.60 4.56
N GLN A 73 -10.08 2.11 5.27
CA GLN A 73 -9.92 2.72 6.60
C GLN A 73 -10.48 1.89 7.75
N VAL A 74 -11.47 1.04 7.48
CA VAL A 74 -12.13 0.26 8.54
C VAL A 74 -11.14 -0.76 9.13
N GLY A 75 -10.83 -0.61 10.41
CA GLY A 75 -9.88 -1.47 11.12
C GLY A 75 -8.41 -1.25 10.73
N LEU A 76 -8.10 -0.23 9.91
CA LEU A 76 -6.77 0.06 9.42
C LEU A 76 -6.26 1.42 9.88
N THR A 77 -4.99 1.48 10.27
CA THR A 77 -4.31 2.71 10.69
C THR A 77 -3.19 3.04 9.70
N TRP A 78 -3.08 4.32 9.35
CA TRP A 78 -2.16 4.82 8.32
C TRP A 78 -1.36 6.01 8.83
N ASN A 79 -0.03 5.94 8.70
CA ASN A 79 0.87 7.07 8.93
C ASN A 79 1.89 7.15 7.80
N GLU A 80 1.93 8.28 7.12
CA GLU A 80 2.69 8.50 5.90
C GLU A 80 3.74 9.60 6.05
N VAL A 81 4.85 9.45 5.35
CA VAL A 81 5.86 10.51 5.16
C VAL A 81 5.19 11.77 4.62
N SER A 82 5.46 12.89 5.26
CA SER A 82 4.90 14.17 4.83
C SER A 82 5.96 15.09 4.23
N ARG A 83 5.76 15.47 2.99
CA ARG A 83 6.57 16.49 2.31
C ARG A 83 6.48 17.89 2.92
N ARG A 84 5.73 18.06 4.00
CA ARG A 84 5.77 19.28 4.80
C ARG A 84 6.96 19.33 5.75
N TYR A 85 7.55 18.15 6.06
CA TYR A 85 8.57 18.01 7.10
C TYR A 85 9.89 17.45 6.57
N VAL A 86 9.93 17.01 5.31
CA VAL A 86 11.12 16.40 4.71
C VAL A 86 11.52 17.12 3.43
N ASP A 87 12.80 17.40 3.28
CA ASP A 87 13.44 18.17 2.21
C ASP A 87 14.41 17.34 1.35
N PHE A 88 14.55 16.05 1.64
CA PHE A 88 15.33 15.19 0.75
C PHE A 88 14.67 15.13 -0.66
N PRO A 89 15.49 14.97 -1.73
CA PRO A 89 14.98 14.94 -3.09
C PRO A 89 13.89 13.88 -3.28
N PRO A 90 12.77 14.20 -3.97
CA PRO A 90 11.74 13.23 -4.29
C PRO A 90 12.27 12.12 -5.19
N GLU A 91 12.01 10.88 -4.82
CA GLU A 91 12.24 9.71 -5.68
C GLU A 91 11.01 9.47 -6.55
N VAL A 92 11.18 9.07 -7.79
CA VAL A 92 10.07 8.83 -8.73
C VAL A 92 10.09 7.37 -9.20
N PHE A 93 8.92 6.76 -9.25
CA PHE A 93 8.71 5.43 -9.77
C PHE A 93 8.65 5.45 -11.30
N LYS A 94 9.42 4.57 -11.92
CA LYS A 94 9.32 4.21 -13.33
C LYS A 94 8.98 2.71 -13.42
N PRO A 95 7.93 2.31 -14.12
CA PRO A 95 7.63 0.89 -14.30
C PRO A 95 8.69 0.22 -15.18
N GLU A 96 8.93 -1.06 -14.94
CA GLU A 96 9.83 -1.88 -15.79
C GLU A 96 9.22 -2.15 -17.15
N SER A 97 7.88 -2.31 -17.21
CA SER A 97 7.10 -2.43 -18.43
C SER A 97 5.77 -1.70 -18.31
N TRP A 98 5.25 -1.18 -19.41
CA TRP A 98 3.93 -0.59 -19.48
C TRP A 98 2.87 -1.65 -19.71
N ARG A 99 1.79 -1.58 -18.96
CA ARG A 99 0.70 -2.56 -19.05
C ARG A 99 -0.45 -1.99 -19.89
N GLY A 100 -0.99 -2.86 -20.76
CA GLY A 100 -2.12 -2.53 -21.62
C GLY A 100 -3.44 -2.44 -20.86
N ARG A 101 -4.40 -1.77 -21.47
CA ARG A 101 -5.78 -1.73 -20.97
C ARG A 101 -6.50 -3.03 -21.35
N PRO A 102 -7.19 -3.71 -20.40
CA PRO A 102 -7.92 -4.92 -20.72
C PRO A 102 -9.16 -4.62 -21.61
N ILE A 103 -9.44 -5.51 -22.56
CA ILE A 103 -10.54 -5.34 -23.50
C ILE A 103 -11.91 -5.55 -22.83
N ASN A 104 -12.03 -6.56 -21.97
CA ASN A 104 -13.28 -7.02 -21.40
C ASN A 104 -13.46 -6.71 -19.91
N SER A 105 -12.65 -5.85 -19.34
CA SER A 105 -12.72 -5.48 -17.93
C SER A 105 -12.55 -3.98 -17.74
N LYS A 106 -13.25 -3.42 -16.75
CA LYS A 106 -13.08 -2.02 -16.33
C LYS A 106 -11.88 -1.83 -15.41
N GLN A 107 -11.35 -2.91 -14.85
CA GLN A 107 -10.26 -2.90 -13.88
C GLN A 107 -9.17 -3.90 -14.28
N GLY A 108 -7.95 -3.66 -13.77
CA GLY A 108 -6.80 -4.47 -14.08
C GLY A 108 -6.03 -4.01 -15.32
N SER A 109 -5.10 -4.81 -15.76
CA SER A 109 -4.27 -4.56 -16.94
C SER A 109 -4.03 -5.88 -17.67
N ASP A 110 -3.78 -5.80 -18.97
CA ASP A 110 -3.58 -6.95 -19.84
C ASP A 110 -2.42 -6.68 -20.81
N GLY A 111 -1.57 -7.70 -21.00
CA GLY A 111 -0.42 -7.63 -21.88
C GLY A 111 0.58 -6.51 -21.52
N GLU A 112 1.57 -6.35 -22.37
CA GLU A 112 2.54 -5.26 -22.32
C GLU A 112 2.35 -4.33 -23.53
N VAL A 113 2.70 -3.06 -23.32
CA VAL A 113 2.63 -2.03 -24.37
C VAL A 113 4.01 -1.40 -24.53
N ASP A 114 4.54 -1.43 -25.73
CA ASP A 114 5.71 -0.66 -26.12
C ASP A 114 5.27 0.76 -26.49
N LEU A 115 5.69 1.75 -25.72
CA LEU A 115 5.40 3.16 -25.99
C LEU A 115 6.38 3.78 -27.01
N GLY A 116 7.48 3.08 -27.26
CA GLY A 116 8.57 3.60 -28.09
C GLY A 116 9.41 4.68 -27.38
N LYS A 117 10.64 4.85 -27.85
CA LYS A 117 11.66 5.70 -27.20
C LYS A 117 11.24 7.17 -27.04
N THR A 118 10.46 7.70 -27.98
CA THR A 118 10.03 9.11 -27.92
C THR A 118 9.10 9.39 -26.75
N ILE A 119 8.13 8.50 -26.49
CA ILE A 119 7.19 8.67 -25.37
C ILE A 119 7.92 8.45 -24.04
N ASP A 120 8.80 7.45 -23.95
CA ASP A 120 9.61 7.21 -22.76
C ASP A 120 10.49 8.42 -22.42
N HIS A 121 11.15 9.03 -23.42
CA HIS A 121 11.94 10.24 -23.23
C HIS A 121 11.07 11.44 -22.77
N ASN A 122 9.90 11.61 -23.35
CA ASN A 122 8.97 12.67 -22.94
C ASN A 122 8.51 12.51 -21.50
N LEU A 123 8.24 11.28 -21.04
CA LEU A 123 7.89 10.99 -19.65
C LEU A 123 9.02 11.35 -18.68
N GLU A 124 10.26 11.01 -19.03
CA GLU A 124 11.45 11.39 -18.27
C GLU A 124 11.59 12.91 -18.18
N THR A 125 11.50 13.60 -19.30
CA THR A 125 11.59 15.06 -19.39
C THR A 125 10.53 15.78 -18.56
N VAL A 126 9.28 15.34 -18.63
CA VAL A 126 8.19 15.91 -17.81
C VAL A 126 8.42 15.67 -16.33
N THR A 127 8.84 14.45 -15.97
CA THR A 127 9.13 14.11 -14.57
C THR A 127 10.26 14.97 -14.00
N GLU A 128 11.35 15.10 -14.74
CA GLU A 128 12.50 15.95 -14.35
C GLU A 128 12.11 17.42 -14.22
N SER A 129 11.31 17.93 -15.16
CA SER A 129 10.77 19.29 -15.10
C SER A 129 9.94 19.53 -13.84
N CYS A 130 9.12 18.57 -13.42
CA CYS A 130 8.37 18.65 -12.17
C CYS A 130 9.30 18.72 -10.95
N LEU A 131 10.36 17.92 -10.91
CA LEU A 131 11.35 17.94 -9.81
C LEU A 131 12.12 19.24 -9.75
N ILE A 132 12.57 19.76 -10.88
CA ILE A 132 13.27 21.07 -10.97
C ILE A 132 12.34 22.17 -10.48
N LEU A 133 11.09 22.19 -10.94
CA LEU A 133 10.10 23.19 -10.50
C LEU A 133 9.84 23.13 -9.01
N TYR A 134 9.68 21.92 -8.45
CA TYR A 134 9.52 21.73 -7.01
C TYR A 134 10.68 22.33 -6.22
N ASN A 135 11.92 21.99 -6.58
CA ASN A 135 13.11 22.51 -5.91
C ASN A 135 13.19 24.05 -6.05
N THR A 136 12.92 24.59 -7.25
CA THR A 136 12.88 26.04 -7.49
C THR A 136 11.87 26.75 -6.59
N LEU A 137 10.67 26.16 -6.39
CA LEU A 137 9.65 26.72 -5.49
C LEU A 137 10.14 26.74 -4.04
N ILE A 138 10.75 25.64 -3.58
CA ILE A 138 11.35 25.56 -2.23
C ILE A 138 12.43 26.62 -2.06
N ASP A 139 13.37 26.74 -3.01
CA ASP A 139 14.48 27.70 -2.99
C ASP A 139 13.97 29.16 -2.98
N LYS A 140 12.80 29.42 -3.57
CA LYS A 140 12.11 30.73 -3.55
C LYS A 140 11.32 30.98 -2.26
N GLY A 141 11.34 30.06 -1.31
CA GLY A 141 10.65 30.18 -0.03
C GLY A 141 9.14 29.85 -0.08
N VAL A 142 8.67 29.16 -1.13
CA VAL A 142 7.30 28.67 -1.19
C VAL A 142 7.12 27.56 -0.14
N ALA A 143 6.03 27.64 0.62
CA ALA A 143 5.73 26.63 1.63
C ALA A 143 5.67 25.20 1.03
N PRO A 144 6.30 24.19 1.67
CA PRO A 144 6.36 22.82 1.15
C PRO A 144 4.98 22.23 0.83
N GLU A 145 3.95 22.56 1.58
CA GLU A 145 2.56 22.14 1.31
C GLU A 145 1.99 22.68 0.00
N GLN A 146 2.51 23.79 -0.52
CA GLN A 146 2.15 24.32 -1.84
C GLN A 146 3.14 23.83 -2.90
N ALA A 147 4.45 23.88 -2.64
CA ALA A 147 5.46 23.46 -3.59
C ALA A 147 5.23 22.02 -4.10
N ARG A 148 4.84 21.10 -3.20
CA ARG A 148 4.54 19.69 -3.56
C ARG A 148 3.41 19.48 -4.57
N MET A 149 2.61 20.50 -4.85
CA MET A 149 1.50 20.40 -5.82
C MET A 149 1.98 20.08 -7.25
N VAL A 150 3.23 20.40 -7.57
CA VAL A 150 3.80 20.13 -8.90
C VAL A 150 4.44 18.75 -9.03
N LEU A 151 4.55 17.99 -7.92
CA LEU A 151 5.14 16.65 -7.94
C LEU A 151 4.22 15.64 -8.63
N PRO A 152 4.77 14.74 -9.47
CA PRO A 152 3.98 13.78 -10.19
C PRO A 152 3.40 12.70 -9.25
N GLN A 153 2.28 12.09 -9.65
CA GLN A 153 1.66 10.97 -8.92
C GLN A 153 2.57 9.74 -8.81
N SER A 154 3.58 9.63 -9.67
CA SER A 154 4.62 8.60 -9.63
C SER A 154 5.70 8.87 -8.57
N MET A 155 5.66 10.03 -7.86
CA MET A 155 6.55 10.27 -6.72
C MET A 155 6.39 9.16 -5.69
N MET A 156 7.53 8.62 -5.20
CA MET A 156 7.54 7.62 -4.14
C MET A 156 7.17 8.25 -2.80
N THR A 157 6.36 7.53 -2.05
CA THR A 157 6.04 7.80 -0.65
C THR A 157 6.26 6.55 0.19
N GLU A 158 6.19 6.69 1.49
CA GLU A 158 6.39 5.59 2.44
C GLU A 158 5.44 5.75 3.62
N TRP A 159 4.86 4.62 4.07
CA TRP A 159 3.92 4.65 5.19
C TRP A 159 3.95 3.39 6.03
N TYR A 160 3.51 3.52 7.26
CA TYR A 160 3.09 2.40 8.09
C TYR A 160 1.61 2.12 7.86
N TRP A 161 1.26 0.85 7.76
CA TRP A 161 -0.12 0.38 7.60
C TRP A 161 -0.36 -0.80 8.51
N SER A 162 -1.27 -0.66 9.47
CA SER A 162 -1.57 -1.68 10.47
C SER A 162 -3.05 -1.98 10.48
N GLY A 163 -3.39 -3.26 10.71
CA GLY A 163 -4.77 -3.68 10.88
C GLY A 163 -4.95 -5.19 11.00
N THR A 164 -6.18 -5.61 11.07
CA THR A 164 -6.62 -7.00 11.21
C THR A 164 -6.98 -7.62 9.87
#